data_0a00980e0112758ce426b02bd8e73c1f
#
_entry.id   0a00980e0112758ce426b02bd8e73c1f
#
_cell.length_a   1.000
_cell.length_b   1.000
_cell.length_c   1.000
_cell.angle_alpha   90.00
_cell.angle_beta   90.00
_cell.angle_gamma   90.00
#
_symmetry.space_group_name_H-M   'P 1'
#
loop_
_entity.id
_entity.type
_entity.pdbx_description
1 polymer ?
#
loop_
_entity_poly.entity_id
_entity_poly.type
_entity_poly.pdbx_seq_one_letter_code
_entity_poly.pdbx_strand_id
1 'polypeptide(L)'
;MIGYVLTAFLLVASAIYFVALNLGYGLPDFGYYTLYNTIFMLLFYFPVLTMRSFAEERRTRTDQLLLTSPVPVTGIVLGKFFALCVVFALPCVVDAVMILTLQALGATAASTLANFAALLCYYLLGCAVIAIGVFLSSLTENQIIAAVAGAAALLLAY
;
A
#
# COMPACT_ATOMS: atom_id res chain seq x y z
N MET A 1 15.17 -1.38 5.34
CA MET A 1 14.97 -0.15 6.16
C MET A 1 13.92 0.81 5.58
N ILE A 2 13.98 1.21 4.30
CA ILE A 2 13.02 2.20 3.75
C ILE A 2 11.57 1.71 3.73
N GLY A 3 11.30 0.43 3.50
CA GLY A 3 9.94 -0.12 3.61
C GLY A 3 9.29 0.15 4.97
N TYR A 4 10.04 -0.02 6.06
CA TYR A 4 9.55 0.27 7.41
C TYR A 4 9.29 1.77 7.64
N VAL A 5 10.14 2.63 7.09
CA VAL A 5 9.94 4.09 7.17
C VAL A 5 8.69 4.51 6.40
N LEU A 6 8.47 3.93 5.22
CA LEU A 6 7.29 4.20 4.40
C LEU A 6 6.00 3.69 5.07
N THR A 7 6.02 2.48 5.64
CA THR A 7 4.86 1.95 6.39
C THR A 7 4.58 2.78 7.63
N ALA A 8 5.62 3.20 8.35
CA ALA A 8 5.48 4.09 9.50
C ALA A 8 4.88 5.46 9.10
N PHE A 9 5.33 6.03 7.97
CA PHE A 9 4.77 7.27 7.43
C PHE A 9 3.28 7.14 7.11
N LEU A 10 2.88 6.05 6.47
CA LEU A 10 1.49 5.78 6.12
C LEU A 10 0.62 5.61 7.38
N LEU A 11 1.13 4.89 8.39
CA LEU A 11 0.47 4.73 9.68
C LEU A 11 0.28 6.06 10.42
N VAL A 12 1.31 6.91 10.44
CA VAL A 12 1.21 8.23 11.07
C VAL A 12 0.19 9.10 10.34
N ALA A 13 0.17 9.07 9.00
CA ALA A 13 -0.81 9.81 8.21
C ALA A 13 -2.24 9.33 8.48
N SER A 14 -2.50 8.01 8.47
CA SER A 14 -3.82 7.47 8.77
C SER A 14 -4.25 7.79 10.20
N ALA A 15 -3.33 7.72 11.16
CA ALA A 15 -3.60 8.07 12.56
C ALA A 15 -3.96 9.56 12.74
N ILE A 16 -3.27 10.46 12.04
CA ILE A 16 -3.58 11.90 12.08
C ILE A 16 -4.99 12.16 11.53
N TYR A 17 -5.34 11.58 10.36
CA TYR A 17 -6.68 11.72 9.81
C TYR A 17 -7.74 11.09 10.72
N PHE A 18 -7.47 9.94 11.31
CA PHE A 18 -8.37 9.29 12.26
C PHE A 18 -8.65 10.18 13.48
N VAL A 19 -7.61 10.70 14.11
CA VAL A 19 -7.76 11.57 15.30
C VAL A 19 -8.45 12.89 14.93
N ALA A 20 -8.04 13.52 13.83
CA ALA A 20 -8.56 14.82 13.43
C ALA A 20 -10.01 14.76 12.95
N LEU A 21 -10.36 13.79 12.12
CA LEU A 21 -11.66 13.74 11.46
C LEU A 21 -12.65 12.82 12.18
N ASN A 22 -12.27 11.60 12.50
CA ASN A 22 -13.19 10.67 13.14
C ASN A 22 -13.41 10.99 14.64
N LEU A 23 -12.34 11.18 15.40
CA LEU A 23 -12.46 11.49 16.83
C LEU A 23 -12.77 12.97 17.08
N GLY A 24 -12.12 13.89 16.39
CA GLY A 24 -12.27 15.33 16.61
C GLY A 24 -13.67 15.84 16.23
N TYR A 25 -14.23 15.35 15.14
CA TYR A 25 -15.59 15.72 14.68
C TYR A 25 -16.66 14.68 15.02
N GLY A 26 -16.29 13.54 15.63
CA GLY A 26 -17.24 12.48 16.00
C GLY A 26 -17.88 11.78 14.79
N LEU A 27 -17.15 11.68 13.66
CA LEU A 27 -17.68 11.12 12.42
C LEU A 27 -17.44 9.61 12.36
N PRO A 28 -18.49 8.78 12.22
CA PRO A 28 -18.36 7.31 12.29
C PRO A 28 -17.82 6.68 10.99
N ASP A 29 -17.75 7.42 9.88
CA ASP A 29 -17.38 6.89 8.57
C ASP A 29 -15.87 6.94 8.35
N PHE A 30 -15.17 5.91 8.84
CA PHE A 30 -13.73 5.75 8.67
C PHE A 30 -13.33 5.66 7.19
N GLY A 31 -14.10 4.93 6.39
CA GLY A 31 -13.83 4.75 4.96
C GLY A 31 -13.79 6.08 4.20
N TYR A 32 -14.75 6.95 4.45
CA TYR A 32 -14.85 8.23 3.75
C TYR A 32 -13.82 9.26 4.27
N TYR A 33 -13.65 9.39 5.57
CA TYR A 33 -12.81 10.46 6.12
C TYR A 33 -11.34 10.09 6.24
N THR A 34 -11.02 8.86 6.63
CA THR A 34 -9.63 8.43 6.81
C THR A 34 -9.06 7.74 5.58
N LEU A 35 -9.71 6.68 5.08
CA LEU A 35 -9.17 5.93 3.94
C LEU A 35 -9.12 6.77 2.66
N TYR A 36 -10.18 7.54 2.35
CA TYR A 36 -10.21 8.38 1.15
C TYR A 36 -9.05 9.39 1.13
N ASN A 37 -8.79 10.07 2.25
CA ASN A 37 -7.67 11.00 2.35
C ASN A 37 -6.31 10.30 2.30
N THR A 38 -6.22 9.08 2.83
CA THR A 38 -5.00 8.28 2.80
C THR A 38 -4.71 7.72 1.40
N ILE A 39 -5.71 7.52 0.53
CA ILE A 39 -5.52 7.12 -0.87
C ILE A 39 -4.56 8.08 -1.60
N PHE A 40 -4.67 9.38 -1.36
CA PHE A 40 -3.74 10.35 -1.96
C PHE A 40 -2.28 10.10 -1.54
N MET A 41 -2.05 9.64 -0.32
CA MET A 41 -0.72 9.27 0.16
C MET A 41 -0.18 8.02 -0.54
N LEU A 42 -1.06 7.11 -0.98
CA LEU A 42 -0.66 5.91 -1.72
C LEU A 42 0.00 6.25 -3.06
N LEU A 43 -0.33 7.41 -3.65
CA LEU A 43 0.29 7.89 -4.88
C LEU A 43 1.82 8.02 -4.74
N PHE A 44 2.30 8.37 -3.56
CA PHE A 44 3.73 8.46 -3.26
C PHE A 44 4.29 7.17 -2.67
N TYR A 45 3.47 6.47 -1.88
CA TYR A 45 3.87 5.25 -1.19
C TYR A 45 4.23 4.12 -2.16
N PHE A 46 3.33 3.80 -3.09
CA PHE A 46 3.52 2.66 -4.00
C PHE A 46 4.68 2.82 -4.96
N PRO A 47 4.87 3.94 -5.67
CA PRO A 47 6.03 4.11 -6.53
C PRO A 47 7.35 3.94 -5.77
N VAL A 48 7.48 4.51 -4.59
CA VAL A 48 8.70 4.41 -3.78
C VAL A 48 8.91 2.97 -3.27
N LEU A 49 7.84 2.27 -2.91
CA LEU A 49 7.90 0.88 -2.45
C LEU A 49 8.29 -0.08 -3.58
N THR A 50 7.68 0.07 -4.76
CA THR A 50 7.89 -0.83 -5.91
C THR A 50 9.19 -0.55 -6.65
N MET A 51 9.64 0.71 -6.73
CA MET A 51 10.94 1.08 -7.31
C MET A 51 12.09 0.26 -6.75
N ARG A 52 12.09 0.02 -5.45
CA ARG A 52 13.17 -0.69 -4.77
C ARG A 52 13.16 -2.18 -4.98
N SER A 53 12.02 -2.76 -5.33
CA SER A 53 11.89 -4.22 -5.41
C SER A 53 12.80 -4.86 -6.48
N PHE A 54 12.96 -4.22 -7.64
CA PHE A 54 13.78 -4.73 -8.73
C PHE A 54 15.05 -3.90 -8.98
N ALA A 55 14.97 -2.59 -8.82
CA ALA A 55 16.07 -1.72 -9.15
C ALA A 55 17.28 -1.87 -8.19
N GLU A 56 17.04 -2.22 -6.94
CA GLU A 56 18.12 -2.48 -5.98
C GLU A 56 18.86 -3.79 -6.31
N GLU A 57 18.17 -4.81 -6.83
CA GLU A 57 18.79 -6.07 -7.25
C GLU A 57 19.59 -5.92 -8.52
N ARG A 58 19.10 -5.16 -9.52
CA ARG A 58 19.87 -4.85 -10.73
C ARG A 58 21.11 -4.05 -10.42
N ARG A 59 21.03 -3.09 -9.50
CA ARG A 59 22.17 -2.28 -9.08
C ARG A 59 23.25 -3.11 -8.36
N THR A 60 22.86 -4.10 -7.60
CA THR A 60 23.78 -5.00 -6.85
C THR A 60 24.21 -6.22 -7.67
N ARG A 61 23.73 -6.37 -8.92
CA ARG A 61 23.97 -7.54 -9.80
C ARG A 61 23.57 -8.88 -9.19
N THR A 62 22.71 -8.87 -8.18
CA THR A 62 22.16 -10.09 -7.54
C THR A 62 21.11 -10.77 -8.41
N ASP A 63 20.57 -10.07 -9.41
CA ASP A 63 19.71 -10.62 -10.46
C ASP A 63 20.41 -11.72 -11.26
N GLN A 64 21.72 -11.60 -11.52
CA GLN A 64 22.49 -12.62 -12.23
C GLN A 64 22.60 -13.93 -11.40
N LEU A 65 22.73 -13.83 -10.09
CA LEU A 65 22.75 -14.98 -9.19
C LEU A 65 21.39 -15.68 -9.10
N LEU A 66 20.29 -14.89 -9.15
CA LEU A 66 18.93 -15.41 -9.17
C LEU A 66 18.60 -16.12 -10.48
N LEU A 67 19.08 -15.61 -11.63
CA LEU A 67 18.87 -16.22 -12.94
C LEU A 67 19.69 -17.50 -13.15
N THR A 68 20.79 -17.69 -12.42
CA THR A 68 21.58 -18.95 -12.44
C THR A 68 21.05 -20.00 -11.49
N SER A 69 20.07 -19.66 -10.62
CA SER A 69 19.45 -20.63 -9.73
C SER A 69 18.37 -21.44 -10.48
N PRO A 70 18.09 -22.68 -10.10
CA PRO A 70 17.07 -23.53 -10.75
C PRO A 70 15.62 -23.12 -10.45
N VAL A 71 15.39 -21.87 -10.03
CA VAL A 71 14.05 -21.35 -9.67
C VAL A 71 13.42 -20.67 -10.90
N PRO A 72 12.17 -20.99 -11.26
CA PRO A 72 11.51 -20.33 -12.38
C PRO A 72 11.31 -18.83 -12.09
N VAL A 73 11.55 -17.99 -13.07
CA VAL A 73 11.44 -16.51 -12.99
C VAL A 73 10.06 -16.07 -12.47
N THR A 74 9.01 -16.80 -12.84
CA THR A 74 7.64 -16.56 -12.36
C THR A 74 7.53 -16.68 -10.85
N GLY A 75 8.23 -17.62 -10.23
CA GLY A 75 8.25 -17.79 -8.77
C GLY A 75 8.90 -16.61 -8.05
N ILE A 76 9.96 -16.03 -8.64
CA ILE A 76 10.65 -14.86 -8.08
C ILE A 76 9.74 -13.63 -8.11
N VAL A 77 9.08 -13.38 -9.24
CA VAL A 77 8.16 -12.24 -9.42
C VAL A 77 6.96 -12.35 -8.48
N LEU A 78 6.34 -13.53 -8.40
CA LEU A 78 5.21 -13.78 -7.49
C LEU A 78 5.63 -13.65 -6.03
N GLY A 79 6.79 -14.17 -5.65
CA GLY A 79 7.32 -14.04 -4.30
C GLY A 79 7.49 -12.58 -3.87
N LYS A 80 8.01 -11.73 -4.77
CA LYS A 80 8.13 -10.29 -4.52
C LYS A 80 6.78 -9.59 -4.42
N PHE A 81 5.85 -9.92 -5.31
CA PHE A 81 4.49 -9.38 -5.26
C PHE A 81 3.83 -9.70 -3.92
N PHE A 82 3.85 -10.97 -3.49
CA PHE A 82 3.28 -11.35 -2.21
C PHE A 82 3.99 -10.70 -1.02
N ALA A 83 5.31 -10.58 -1.05
CA ALA A 83 6.04 -9.88 0.00
C ALA A 83 5.62 -8.41 0.14
N LEU A 84 5.42 -7.70 -0.97
CA LEU A 84 4.93 -6.31 -0.97
C LEU A 84 3.48 -6.23 -0.47
N CYS A 85 2.61 -7.17 -0.86
CA CYS A 85 1.24 -7.25 -0.34
C CYS A 85 1.21 -7.46 1.17
N VAL A 86 2.08 -8.32 1.72
CA VAL A 86 2.20 -8.53 3.17
C VAL A 86 2.70 -7.28 3.88
N VAL A 87 3.67 -6.58 3.32
CA VAL A 87 4.14 -5.29 3.89
C VAL A 87 3.01 -4.26 3.91
N PHE A 88 2.20 -4.20 2.86
CA PHE A 88 1.04 -3.31 2.80
C PHE A 88 -0.12 -3.76 3.70
N ALA A 89 -0.23 -5.05 4.01
CA ALA A 89 -1.22 -5.54 4.97
C ALA A 89 -0.99 -5.02 6.40
N LEU A 90 0.25 -4.72 6.79
CA LEU A 90 0.56 -4.23 8.14
C LEU A 90 -0.19 -2.93 8.50
N PRO A 91 -0.14 -1.85 7.71
CA PRO A 91 -0.95 -0.66 8.00
C PRO A 91 -2.46 -0.96 7.97
N CYS A 92 -2.94 -1.81 7.07
CA CYS A 92 -4.35 -2.18 7.02
C CYS A 92 -4.83 -2.90 8.29
N VAL A 93 -4.00 -3.70 8.94
CA VAL A 93 -4.31 -4.32 10.23
C VAL A 93 -4.48 -3.25 11.33
N VAL A 94 -3.64 -2.23 11.34
CA VAL A 94 -3.78 -1.12 12.30
C VAL A 94 -5.04 -0.31 12.02
N ASP A 95 -5.35 -0.04 10.75
CA ASP A 95 -6.60 0.62 10.35
C ASP A 95 -7.83 -0.19 10.77
N ALA A 96 -7.77 -1.54 10.70
CA ALA A 96 -8.84 -2.40 11.23
C ALA A 96 -9.04 -2.23 12.74
N VAL A 97 -7.97 -2.09 13.51
CA VAL A 97 -8.05 -1.80 14.95
C VAL A 97 -8.68 -0.43 15.21
N MET A 98 -8.35 0.58 14.39
CA MET A 98 -8.96 1.91 14.49
C MET A 98 -10.48 1.86 14.22
N ILE A 99 -10.94 1.05 13.26
CA ILE A 99 -12.37 0.82 13.01
C ILE A 99 -13.05 0.20 14.24
N LEU A 100 -12.41 -0.78 14.89
CA LEU A 100 -12.93 -1.40 16.11
C LEU A 100 -13.01 -0.39 17.27
N THR A 101 -12.09 0.56 17.38
CA THR A 101 -12.17 1.61 18.40
C THR A 101 -13.36 2.54 18.18
N LEU A 102 -13.71 2.86 16.92
CA LEU A 102 -14.93 3.62 16.61
C LEU A 102 -16.19 2.87 17.03
N GLN A 103 -16.23 1.56 16.83
CA GLN A 103 -17.36 0.74 17.30
C GLN A 103 -17.48 0.80 18.84
N ALA A 104 -16.38 0.72 19.56
CA ALA A 104 -16.37 0.82 21.02
C ALA A 104 -16.82 2.21 21.51
N LEU A 105 -16.63 3.26 20.71
CA LEU A 105 -17.07 4.63 20.98
C LEU A 105 -18.54 4.91 20.60
N GLY A 106 -19.28 3.89 20.12
CA GLY A 106 -20.72 3.99 19.85
C GLY A 106 -21.10 4.07 18.37
N ALA A 107 -20.20 3.77 17.45
CA ALA A 107 -20.55 3.64 16.04
C ALA A 107 -21.56 2.48 15.84
N THR A 108 -22.51 2.64 14.92
CA THR A 108 -23.51 1.60 14.64
C THR A 108 -22.88 0.39 13.96
N ALA A 109 -23.46 -0.81 14.17
CA ALA A 109 -22.97 -2.03 13.52
C ALA A 109 -22.98 -1.93 11.98
N ALA A 110 -23.93 -1.20 11.41
CA ALA A 110 -24.01 -0.97 9.97
C ALA A 110 -22.84 -0.12 9.46
N SER A 111 -22.47 0.95 10.17
CA SER A 111 -21.30 1.78 9.80
C SER A 111 -19.98 1.00 9.96
N THR A 112 -19.88 0.15 10.97
CA THR A 112 -18.70 -0.70 11.17
C THR A 112 -18.52 -1.69 10.01
N LEU A 113 -19.60 -2.33 9.56
CA LEU A 113 -19.55 -3.25 8.41
C LEU A 113 -19.15 -2.52 7.12
N ALA A 114 -19.69 -1.33 6.89
CA ALA A 114 -19.33 -0.48 5.75
C ALA A 114 -17.85 -0.08 5.79
N ASN A 115 -17.31 0.27 6.96
CA ASN A 115 -15.91 0.62 7.15
C ASN A 115 -14.97 -0.57 6.88
N PHE A 116 -15.33 -1.79 7.30
CA PHE A 116 -14.56 -3.00 6.96
C PHE A 116 -14.61 -3.31 5.46
N ALA A 117 -15.76 -3.13 4.82
CA ALA A 117 -15.87 -3.28 3.36
C ALA A 117 -14.98 -2.25 2.63
N ALA A 118 -14.97 -1.00 3.07
CA ALA A 118 -14.11 0.03 2.54
C ALA A 118 -12.61 -0.30 2.72
N LEU A 119 -12.22 -0.83 3.89
CA LEU A 119 -10.85 -1.26 4.17
C LEU A 119 -10.43 -2.42 3.24
N LEU A 120 -11.32 -3.36 3.00
CA LEU A 120 -11.06 -4.47 2.08
C LEU A 120 -10.88 -3.97 0.64
N CYS A 121 -11.74 -3.05 0.18
CA CYS A 121 -11.59 -2.42 -1.13
C CYS A 121 -10.26 -1.64 -1.23
N TYR A 122 -9.89 -0.91 -0.18
CA TYR A 122 -8.62 -0.18 -0.09
C TYR A 122 -7.41 -1.13 -0.19
N TYR A 123 -7.45 -2.28 0.50
CA TYR A 123 -6.41 -3.29 0.41
C TYR A 123 -6.30 -3.90 -1.00
N LEU A 124 -7.44 -4.26 -1.61
CA LEU A 124 -7.48 -4.80 -2.97
C LEU A 124 -6.96 -3.79 -4.00
N LEU A 125 -7.34 -2.52 -3.87
CA LEU A 125 -6.80 -1.44 -4.70
C LEU A 125 -5.28 -1.36 -4.55
N GLY A 126 -4.77 -1.41 -3.33
CA GLY A 126 -3.34 -1.42 -3.06
C GLY A 126 -2.62 -2.61 -3.71
N CYS A 127 -3.16 -3.82 -3.62
CA CYS A 127 -2.61 -5.00 -4.30
C CYS A 127 -2.59 -4.84 -5.82
N ALA A 128 -3.63 -4.26 -6.43
CA ALA A 128 -3.68 -4.00 -7.87
C ALA A 128 -2.59 -3.00 -8.29
N VAL A 129 -2.39 -1.94 -7.51
CA VAL A 129 -1.36 -0.93 -7.77
C VAL A 129 0.05 -1.51 -7.58
N ILE A 130 0.26 -2.36 -6.57
CA ILE A 130 1.53 -3.09 -6.40
C ILE A 130 1.81 -3.96 -7.63
N ALA A 131 0.81 -4.68 -8.17
CA ALA A 131 0.98 -5.50 -9.37
C ALA A 131 1.42 -4.67 -10.57
N ILE A 132 0.78 -3.51 -10.81
CA ILE A 132 1.16 -2.57 -11.87
C ILE A 132 2.58 -2.03 -11.63
N GLY A 133 2.90 -1.64 -10.39
CA GLY A 133 4.22 -1.11 -10.03
C GLY A 133 5.34 -2.13 -10.22
N VAL A 134 5.12 -3.39 -9.83
CA VAL A 134 6.05 -4.50 -10.06
C VAL A 134 6.25 -4.75 -11.56
N PHE A 135 5.17 -4.73 -12.34
CA PHE A 135 5.24 -4.87 -13.79
C PHE A 135 6.04 -3.73 -14.44
N LEU A 136 5.74 -2.48 -14.11
CA LEU A 136 6.47 -1.31 -14.64
C LEU A 136 7.93 -1.31 -14.20
N SER A 137 8.23 -1.71 -12.97
CA SER A 137 9.61 -1.83 -12.47
C SER A 137 10.40 -2.92 -13.20
N SER A 138 9.73 -3.94 -13.74
CA SER A 138 10.39 -4.97 -14.56
C SER A 138 10.75 -4.51 -15.97
N LEU A 139 9.99 -3.54 -16.51
CA LEU A 139 10.18 -3.00 -17.88
C LEU A 139 11.26 -1.93 -17.96
N THR A 140 11.53 -1.20 -16.87
CA THR A 140 12.42 -0.04 -16.88
C THR A 140 13.63 -0.24 -15.96
N GLU A 141 14.83 0.07 -16.47
CA GLU A 141 16.06 0.11 -15.65
C GLU A 141 16.16 1.38 -14.81
N ASN A 142 15.37 2.40 -15.15
CA ASN A 142 15.39 3.71 -14.51
C ASN A 142 14.32 3.79 -13.43
N GLN A 143 14.75 3.87 -12.17
CA GLN A 143 13.87 3.95 -10.99
C GLN A 143 12.86 5.10 -11.07
N ILE A 144 13.30 6.25 -11.61
CA ILE A 144 12.48 7.47 -11.71
C ILE A 144 11.33 7.27 -12.71
N ILE A 145 11.61 6.61 -13.85
CA ILE A 145 10.59 6.35 -14.89
C ILE A 145 9.53 5.37 -14.37
N ALA A 146 9.94 4.33 -13.65
CA ALA A 146 9.00 3.39 -13.02
C ALA A 146 8.11 4.08 -11.98
N ALA A 147 8.66 5.00 -11.20
CA ALA A 147 7.91 5.78 -10.23
C ALA A 147 6.88 6.71 -10.86
N VAL A 148 7.30 7.48 -11.87
CA VAL A 148 6.41 8.41 -12.58
C VAL A 148 5.31 7.65 -13.31
N ALA A 149 5.64 6.53 -13.96
CA ALA A 149 4.65 5.68 -14.63
C ALA A 149 3.65 5.06 -13.63
N GLY A 150 4.11 4.60 -12.46
CA GLY A 150 3.26 4.09 -11.39
C GLY A 150 2.33 5.17 -10.82
N ALA A 151 2.86 6.37 -10.58
CA ALA A 151 2.06 7.52 -10.14
C ALA A 151 1.02 7.94 -11.20
N ALA A 152 1.41 7.96 -12.49
CA ALA A 152 0.48 8.26 -13.58
C ALA A 152 -0.63 7.20 -13.70
N ALA A 153 -0.30 5.91 -13.55
CA ALA A 153 -1.30 4.84 -13.57
C ALA A 153 -2.31 4.99 -12.42
N LEU A 154 -1.86 5.39 -11.22
CA LEU A 154 -2.73 5.68 -10.09
C LEU A 154 -3.64 6.90 -10.33
N LEU A 155 -3.09 7.97 -10.91
CA LEU A 155 -3.87 9.16 -11.26
C LEU A 155 -4.94 8.88 -12.32
N LEU A 156 -4.68 7.95 -13.24
CA LEU A 156 -5.66 7.53 -14.26
C LEU A 156 -6.73 6.61 -13.67
N ALA A 157 -6.43 5.91 -12.57
CA ALA A 157 -7.37 5.03 -11.87
C ALA A 157 -8.23 5.77 -10.85
N TYR A 158 -7.85 7.00 -10.48
CA TYR A 158 -8.58 7.88 -9.55
C TYR A 158 -9.59 8.74 -10.30
#